data_87acb1dd9c1ab876f7ad14f9c7cdfdbf
#
_entry.id   87acb1dd9c1ab876f7ad14f9c7cdfdbf
#
_cell.length_a   1.000
_cell.length_b   1.000
_cell.length_c   1.000
_cell.angle_alpha   90.00
_cell.angle_beta   90.00
_cell.angle_gamma   90.00
#
_symmetry.space_group_name_H-M   'P 1'
#
loop_
_entity.id
_entity.type
_entity.pdbx_description
1 polymer ?
#
loop_
_entity_poly.entity_id
_entity_poly.type
_entity_poly.pdbx_seq_one_letter_code
_entity_poly.pdbx_strand_id
1 'polypeptide(L)'
;MRIVLLGASGRTGREVVSQALAQGHEVVAVARAGSDVPDGVEVVRAGLDDTARVEGTVRGADAVVSALGARDRGPTTVCADGAAAAVTAMRATGVRRLVVVSAAGLPGEGDDLPTRWVLKPILQRVFRHPYADMARMEEIVRESGLDWTIVRPPRLVDGARTDRYRRTLDRHVHGGHQVSRADVAAEVLRAVTDHDVVGHLVAIAD
;
A
#
# COMPACT_ATOMS: atom_id res chain seq x y z
N MET A 1 -6.88 -13.53 -11.07
CA MET A 1 -5.93 -12.48 -11.48
C MET A 1 -4.56 -12.82 -10.93
N ARG A 2 -3.51 -12.40 -11.63
CA ARG A 2 -2.12 -12.50 -11.15
C ARG A 2 -1.69 -11.16 -10.55
N ILE A 3 -1.44 -11.14 -9.25
CA ILE A 3 -1.11 -9.93 -8.47
C ILE A 3 0.35 -10.02 -8.02
N VAL A 4 1.16 -9.03 -8.38
CA VAL A 4 2.52 -8.89 -7.83
C VAL A 4 2.44 -8.06 -6.56
N LEU A 5 2.97 -8.59 -5.45
CA LEU A 5 2.91 -7.95 -4.13
C LEU A 5 4.30 -7.61 -3.60
N LEU A 6 4.53 -6.33 -3.37
CA LEU A 6 5.64 -5.81 -2.58
C LEU A 6 5.23 -5.70 -1.12
N GLY A 7 6.03 -6.23 -0.21
CA GLY A 7 5.75 -6.16 1.23
C GLY A 7 4.92 -7.33 1.80
N ALA A 8 4.86 -8.47 1.12
CA ALA A 8 4.14 -9.68 1.54
C ALA A 8 4.51 -10.19 2.95
N SER A 9 5.73 -9.95 3.42
CA SER A 9 6.20 -10.34 4.75
C SER A 9 5.71 -9.41 5.88
N GLY A 10 5.17 -8.23 5.56
CA GLY A 10 4.59 -7.30 6.51
C GLY A 10 3.22 -7.76 7.01
N ARG A 11 2.77 -7.24 8.18
CA ARG A 11 1.48 -7.61 8.76
C ARG A 11 0.29 -7.37 7.82
N THR A 12 0.24 -6.22 7.16
CA THR A 12 -0.81 -5.92 6.16
C THR A 12 -0.62 -6.77 4.89
N GLY A 13 0.62 -6.95 4.43
CA GLY A 13 0.89 -7.79 3.26
C GLY A 13 0.48 -9.25 3.45
N ARG A 14 0.63 -9.80 4.66
CA ARG A 14 0.15 -11.15 5.00
C ARG A 14 -1.38 -11.27 4.89
N GLU A 15 -2.11 -10.25 5.32
CA GLU A 15 -3.56 -10.19 5.16
C GLU A 15 -3.96 -10.09 3.68
N VAL A 16 -3.22 -9.30 2.88
CA VAL A 16 -3.44 -9.24 1.42
C VAL A 16 -3.20 -10.60 0.79
N VAL A 17 -2.11 -11.29 1.13
CA VAL A 17 -1.84 -12.67 0.63
C VAL A 17 -2.98 -13.61 0.98
N SER A 18 -3.33 -13.69 2.27
CA SER A 18 -4.37 -14.60 2.76
C SER A 18 -5.70 -14.40 2.03
N GLN A 19 -6.14 -13.15 1.90
CA GLN A 19 -7.42 -12.83 1.27
C GLN A 19 -7.38 -12.98 -0.25
N ALA A 20 -6.26 -12.66 -0.90
CA ALA A 20 -6.10 -12.85 -2.34
C ALA A 20 -6.18 -14.33 -2.73
N LEU A 21 -5.48 -15.20 -2.00
CA LEU A 21 -5.54 -16.65 -2.21
C LEU A 21 -6.96 -17.20 -1.96
N ALA A 22 -7.63 -16.74 -0.89
CA ALA A 22 -9.01 -17.14 -0.60
C ALA A 22 -10.00 -16.71 -1.68
N GLN A 23 -9.70 -15.66 -2.45
CA GLN A 23 -10.48 -15.18 -3.59
C GLN A 23 -10.07 -15.83 -4.92
N GLY A 24 -9.13 -16.80 -4.90
CA GLY A 24 -8.66 -17.50 -6.10
C GLY A 24 -7.70 -16.69 -6.97
N HIS A 25 -7.04 -15.68 -6.40
CA HIS A 25 -6.00 -14.94 -7.11
C HIS A 25 -4.65 -15.65 -7.00
N GLU A 26 -3.84 -15.54 -8.03
CA GLU A 26 -2.42 -15.90 -7.99
C GLU A 26 -1.63 -14.71 -7.41
N VAL A 27 -0.79 -14.97 -6.42
CA VAL A 27 0.06 -13.94 -5.80
C VAL A 27 1.53 -14.27 -6.02
N VAL A 28 2.27 -13.32 -6.57
CA VAL A 28 3.73 -13.38 -6.70
C VAL A 28 4.34 -12.32 -5.78
N ALA A 29 5.04 -12.76 -4.76
CA ALA A 29 5.67 -11.86 -3.79
C ALA A 29 7.11 -11.52 -4.20
N VAL A 30 7.42 -10.24 -4.37
CA VAL A 30 8.82 -9.77 -4.44
C VAL A 30 9.30 -9.53 -3.01
N ALA A 31 10.32 -10.25 -2.59
CA ALA A 31 10.81 -10.22 -1.22
C ALA A 31 12.33 -10.34 -1.15
N ARG A 32 12.95 -9.63 -0.22
CA ARG A 32 14.38 -9.74 0.04
C ARG A 32 14.74 -11.13 0.56
N ALA A 33 15.98 -11.53 0.36
CA ALA A 33 16.51 -12.76 0.98
C ALA A 33 16.25 -12.75 2.51
N GLY A 34 15.86 -13.89 3.06
CA GLY A 34 15.55 -14.05 4.49
C GLY A 34 14.22 -13.44 4.96
N SER A 35 13.43 -12.83 4.07
CA SER A 35 12.08 -12.38 4.46
C SER A 35 11.14 -13.58 4.62
N ASP A 36 10.40 -13.62 5.73
CA ASP A 36 9.39 -14.63 6.01
C ASP A 36 8.09 -14.27 5.27
N VAL A 37 7.82 -14.93 4.16
CA VAL A 37 6.64 -14.73 3.31
C VAL A 37 5.66 -15.87 3.57
N PRO A 38 4.34 -15.62 3.63
CA PRO A 38 3.34 -16.67 3.81
C PRO A 38 3.44 -17.76 2.75
N ASP A 39 3.02 -18.98 3.12
CA ASP A 39 2.93 -20.11 2.19
C ASP A 39 1.85 -19.90 1.12
N GLY A 40 1.92 -20.68 0.04
CA GLY A 40 0.92 -20.67 -1.03
C GLY A 40 1.12 -19.58 -2.08
N VAL A 41 2.21 -18.82 -2.02
CA VAL A 41 2.55 -17.80 -3.02
C VAL A 41 3.90 -18.10 -3.68
N GLU A 42 4.02 -17.74 -4.95
CA GLU A 42 5.33 -17.71 -5.61
C GLU A 42 6.17 -16.58 -5.00
N VAL A 43 7.45 -16.87 -4.67
CA VAL A 43 8.35 -15.89 -4.07
C VAL A 43 9.55 -15.64 -4.97
N VAL A 44 9.64 -14.43 -5.50
CA VAL A 44 10.82 -13.96 -6.22
C VAL A 44 11.73 -13.22 -5.23
N ARG A 45 12.91 -13.78 -4.99
CA ARG A 45 13.92 -13.21 -4.09
C ARG A 45 14.71 -12.13 -4.83
N ALA A 46 14.34 -10.86 -4.61
CA ALA A 46 14.98 -9.70 -5.22
C ALA A 46 15.04 -8.51 -4.27
N GLY A 47 16.05 -7.66 -4.41
CA GLY A 47 16.03 -6.31 -3.89
C GLY A 47 15.17 -5.40 -4.79
N LEU A 48 14.81 -4.23 -4.30
CA LEU A 48 14.09 -3.23 -5.10
C LEU A 48 14.98 -2.60 -6.19
N ASP A 49 16.28 -2.71 -6.05
CA ASP A 49 17.33 -2.30 -6.98
C ASP A 49 17.60 -3.32 -8.10
N ASP A 50 17.15 -4.56 -7.94
CA ASP A 50 17.24 -5.59 -8.97
C ASP A 50 16.13 -5.40 -10.03
N THR A 51 16.30 -4.36 -10.82
CA THR A 51 15.31 -3.92 -11.81
C THR A 51 14.90 -5.04 -12.77
N ALA A 52 15.86 -5.87 -13.22
CA ALA A 52 15.57 -6.95 -14.17
C ALA A 52 14.66 -8.03 -13.57
N ARG A 53 14.88 -8.39 -12.32
CA ARG A 53 14.02 -9.36 -11.62
C ARG A 53 12.65 -8.81 -11.30
N VAL A 54 12.58 -7.54 -10.86
CA VAL A 54 11.28 -6.88 -10.60
C VAL A 54 10.48 -6.78 -11.89
N GLU A 55 11.10 -6.35 -13.00
CA GLU A 55 10.46 -6.30 -14.31
C GLU A 55 9.99 -7.67 -14.78
N GLY A 56 10.84 -8.69 -14.70
CA GLY A 56 10.48 -10.07 -15.07
C GLY A 56 9.30 -10.60 -14.26
N THR A 57 9.20 -10.21 -12.98
CA THR A 57 8.11 -10.61 -12.09
C THR A 57 6.79 -9.88 -12.45
N VAL A 58 6.86 -8.60 -12.78
CA VAL A 58 5.70 -7.77 -13.12
C VAL A 58 5.13 -8.15 -14.49
N ARG A 59 5.95 -8.67 -15.39
CA ARG A 59 5.51 -9.07 -16.74
C ARG A 59 4.37 -10.08 -16.70
N GLY A 60 3.26 -9.74 -17.36
CA GLY A 60 2.05 -10.56 -17.42
C GLY A 60 1.20 -10.56 -16.14
N ALA A 61 1.52 -9.68 -15.18
CA ALA A 61 0.62 -9.44 -14.05
C ALA A 61 -0.58 -8.58 -14.44
N ASP A 62 -1.70 -8.80 -13.77
CA ASP A 62 -2.90 -7.95 -13.90
C ASP A 62 -2.77 -6.66 -13.09
N ALA A 63 -2.09 -6.74 -11.93
CA ALA A 63 -1.89 -5.61 -11.03
C ALA A 63 -0.63 -5.75 -10.19
N VAL A 64 -0.10 -4.59 -9.74
CA VAL A 64 0.94 -4.51 -8.71
C VAL A 64 0.35 -3.88 -7.46
N VAL A 65 0.61 -4.50 -6.32
CA VAL A 65 0.22 -4.00 -4.99
C VAL A 65 1.48 -3.74 -4.17
N SER A 66 1.56 -2.57 -3.53
CA SER A 66 2.61 -2.26 -2.56
C SER A 66 2.02 -2.06 -1.17
N ALA A 67 2.32 -2.98 -0.27
CA ALA A 67 2.06 -2.90 1.17
C ALA A 67 3.37 -2.72 1.96
N LEU A 68 4.35 -2.06 1.35
CA LEU A 68 5.61 -1.73 2.00
C LEU A 68 5.40 -0.69 3.10
N GLY A 69 6.21 -0.76 4.13
CA GLY A 69 6.20 0.19 5.24
C GLY A 69 7.51 0.13 6.01
N ALA A 70 7.84 1.22 6.70
CA ALA A 70 8.99 1.29 7.58
C ALA A 70 8.89 0.26 8.72
N ARG A 71 10.01 -0.36 9.08
CA ARG A 71 10.09 -1.29 10.23
C ARG A 71 10.18 -0.56 11.56
N ASP A 72 10.75 0.62 11.55
CA ASP A 72 10.96 1.48 12.72
C ASP A 72 10.68 2.95 12.37
N ARG A 73 11.02 3.86 13.29
CA ARG A 73 10.80 5.31 13.13
C ARG A 73 12.00 6.06 12.57
N GLY A 74 13.07 5.33 12.26
CA GLY A 74 14.31 5.90 11.70
C GLY A 74 14.18 6.36 10.26
N PRO A 75 15.26 6.92 9.69
CA PRO A 75 15.32 7.26 8.27
C PRO A 75 15.06 6.04 7.39
N THR A 76 14.22 6.20 6.39
CA THR A 76 13.82 5.13 5.47
C THR A 76 13.43 5.71 4.11
N THR A 77 13.60 4.92 3.06
CA THR A 77 13.17 5.22 1.69
C THR A 77 12.40 4.04 1.08
N VAL A 78 12.06 3.04 1.91
CA VAL A 78 11.54 1.75 1.44
C VAL A 78 10.23 1.87 0.65
N CYS A 79 9.35 2.80 1.03
CA CYS A 79 8.09 3.02 0.32
C CYS A 79 8.34 3.72 -1.03
N ALA A 80 9.15 4.77 -1.04
CA ALA A 80 9.51 5.51 -2.25
C ALA A 80 10.30 4.63 -3.23
N ASP A 81 11.31 3.90 -2.75
CA ASP A 81 12.11 2.98 -3.58
C ASP A 81 11.23 1.86 -4.15
N GLY A 82 10.31 1.32 -3.34
CA GLY A 82 9.34 0.32 -3.81
C GLY A 82 8.41 0.84 -4.89
N ALA A 83 7.90 2.07 -4.73
CA ALA A 83 7.08 2.71 -5.75
C ALA A 83 7.86 2.98 -7.03
N ALA A 84 9.10 3.49 -6.94
CA ALA A 84 9.96 3.74 -8.08
C ALA A 84 10.27 2.45 -8.85
N ALA A 85 10.61 1.37 -8.14
CA ALA A 85 10.86 0.06 -8.75
C ALA A 85 9.59 -0.49 -9.45
N ALA A 86 8.43 -0.43 -8.77
CA ALA A 86 7.16 -0.87 -9.34
C ALA A 86 6.81 -0.07 -10.60
N VAL A 87 6.85 1.26 -10.54
CA VAL A 87 6.51 2.15 -11.67
C VAL A 87 7.44 1.89 -12.86
N THR A 88 8.73 1.73 -12.62
CA THR A 88 9.71 1.43 -13.68
C THR A 88 9.39 0.10 -14.36
N ALA A 89 9.18 -0.96 -13.58
CA ALA A 89 8.86 -2.28 -14.09
C ALA A 89 7.50 -2.32 -14.83
N MET A 90 6.50 -1.65 -14.29
CA MET A 90 5.17 -1.56 -14.90
C MET A 90 5.18 -0.82 -16.24
N ARG A 91 5.93 0.28 -16.33
CA ARG A 91 6.12 1.01 -17.60
C ARG A 91 6.82 0.16 -18.66
N ALA A 92 7.85 -0.60 -18.26
CA ALA A 92 8.58 -1.48 -19.16
C ALA A 92 7.76 -2.70 -19.65
N THR A 93 6.78 -3.14 -18.86
CA THR A 93 5.98 -4.34 -19.15
C THR A 93 4.57 -4.06 -19.66
N GLY A 94 4.12 -2.80 -19.61
CA GLY A 94 2.78 -2.39 -20.02
C GLY A 94 1.69 -2.70 -18.98
N VAL A 95 2.04 -3.19 -17.79
CA VAL A 95 1.10 -3.39 -16.66
C VAL A 95 0.70 -2.03 -16.10
N ARG A 96 -0.59 -1.79 -15.93
CA ARG A 96 -1.08 -0.45 -15.61
C ARG A 96 -1.64 -0.30 -14.19
N ARG A 97 -2.30 -1.33 -13.63
CA ARG A 97 -3.00 -1.23 -12.35
C ARG A 97 -2.04 -1.28 -11.16
N LEU A 98 -1.95 -0.16 -10.41
CA LEU A 98 -1.09 0.00 -9.23
C LEU A 98 -1.93 0.38 -8.01
N VAL A 99 -1.84 -0.39 -6.93
CA VAL A 99 -2.46 -0.06 -5.64
C VAL A 99 -1.38 0.03 -4.57
N VAL A 100 -1.31 1.13 -3.84
CA VAL A 100 -0.32 1.30 -2.77
C VAL A 100 -0.99 1.63 -1.44
N VAL A 101 -0.42 1.14 -0.35
CA VAL A 101 -0.84 1.48 1.01
C VAL A 101 0.04 2.61 1.54
N SER A 102 -0.59 3.70 1.98
CA SER A 102 0.02 4.86 2.60
C SER A 102 -0.49 5.03 4.03
N ALA A 103 -0.63 6.25 4.52
CA ALA A 103 -1.16 6.56 5.85
C ALA A 103 -1.99 7.85 5.86
N ALA A 104 -3.09 7.86 6.63
CA ALA A 104 -3.94 9.03 6.83
C ALA A 104 -3.25 10.19 7.60
N GLY A 105 -2.09 9.96 8.21
CA GLY A 105 -1.29 10.99 8.90
C GLY A 105 -0.63 12.01 7.96
N LEU A 106 -0.60 11.75 6.67
CA LEU A 106 -0.12 12.70 5.66
C LEU A 106 -1.11 13.86 5.47
N PRO A 107 -0.63 15.05 5.04
CA PRO A 107 -1.52 16.18 4.76
C PRO A 107 -2.63 15.80 3.78
N GLY A 108 -3.84 16.26 4.05
CA GLY A 108 -5.03 16.02 3.24
C GLY A 108 -6.21 16.85 3.72
N GLU A 109 -7.27 16.91 2.93
CA GLU A 109 -8.50 17.61 3.27
C GLU A 109 -9.37 16.80 4.24
N GLY A 110 -10.12 17.50 5.13
CA GLY A 110 -11.13 16.91 6.01
C GLY A 110 -10.70 16.67 7.45
N ASP A 111 -9.52 17.16 7.88
CA ASP A 111 -9.11 17.10 9.28
C ASP A 111 -9.94 18.05 10.15
N ASP A 112 -10.41 17.58 11.31
CA ASP A 112 -10.99 18.44 12.34
C ASP A 112 -9.93 19.31 13.04
N LEU A 113 -10.37 20.44 13.65
CA LEU A 113 -9.47 21.42 14.27
C LEU A 113 -8.54 20.82 15.34
N PRO A 114 -8.98 20.00 16.31
CA PRO A 114 -8.09 19.40 17.32
C PRO A 114 -7.06 18.44 16.69
N THR A 115 -7.47 17.62 15.75
CA THR A 115 -6.58 16.68 15.04
C THR A 115 -5.53 17.45 14.23
N ARG A 116 -5.93 18.51 13.54
CA ARG A 116 -5.03 19.33 12.72
C ARG A 116 -3.99 20.09 13.55
N TRP A 117 -4.38 20.67 14.69
CA TRP A 117 -3.52 21.58 15.42
C TRP A 117 -2.68 20.95 16.54
N VAL A 118 -3.12 19.83 17.12
CA VAL A 118 -2.44 19.22 18.27
C VAL A 118 -1.92 17.84 17.95
N LEU A 119 -2.75 16.92 17.49
CA LEU A 119 -2.36 15.53 17.32
C LEU A 119 -1.44 15.32 16.11
N LYS A 120 -1.78 15.93 14.98
CA LYS A 120 -1.01 15.80 13.74
C LYS A 120 0.44 16.30 13.85
N PRO A 121 0.74 17.49 14.43
CA PRO A 121 2.12 17.95 14.59
C PRO A 121 2.97 17.01 15.45
N ILE A 122 2.39 16.45 16.51
CA ILE A 122 3.09 15.48 17.37
C ILE A 122 3.38 14.19 16.61
N LEU A 123 2.39 13.62 15.93
CA LEU A 123 2.57 12.42 15.11
C LEU A 123 3.56 12.65 13.97
N GLN A 124 3.48 13.78 13.29
CA GLN A 124 4.42 14.15 12.23
C GLN A 124 5.86 14.30 12.74
N ARG A 125 6.06 14.80 13.97
CA ARG A 125 7.39 14.88 14.56
C ARG A 125 7.94 13.51 14.92
N VAL A 126 7.11 12.61 15.49
CA VAL A 126 7.50 11.26 15.91
C VAL A 126 7.73 10.34 14.71
N PHE A 127 6.91 10.46 13.66
CA PHE A 127 6.95 9.62 12.45
C PHE A 127 7.49 10.37 11.23
N ARG A 128 8.28 11.43 11.45
CA ARG A 128 8.76 12.31 10.37
C ARG A 128 9.41 11.58 9.20
N HIS A 129 10.22 10.56 9.49
CA HIS A 129 10.93 9.82 8.45
C HIS A 129 10.01 8.88 7.67
N PRO A 130 9.21 8.00 8.31
CA PRO A 130 8.22 7.20 7.61
C PRO A 130 7.20 8.03 6.81
N TYR A 131 6.75 9.15 7.35
CA TYR A 131 5.79 10.01 6.64
C TYR A 131 6.41 10.74 5.46
N ALA A 132 7.68 11.20 5.57
CA ALA A 132 8.40 11.79 4.45
C ALA A 132 8.61 10.77 3.30
N ASP A 133 8.94 9.52 3.64
CA ASP A 133 9.06 8.42 2.69
C ASP A 133 7.73 8.12 2.00
N MET A 134 6.63 8.01 2.76
CA MET A 134 5.30 7.79 2.20
C MET A 134 4.82 8.97 1.34
N ALA A 135 5.11 10.21 1.73
CA ALA A 135 4.77 11.38 0.92
C ALA A 135 5.49 11.34 -0.43
N ARG A 136 6.79 11.01 -0.43
CA ARG A 136 7.56 10.83 -1.66
C ARG A 136 7.05 9.66 -2.51
N MET A 137 6.67 8.54 -1.87
CA MET A 137 6.02 7.43 -2.56
C MET A 137 4.75 7.88 -3.28
N GLU A 138 3.88 8.65 -2.61
CA GLU A 138 2.63 9.14 -3.21
C GLU A 138 2.87 10.09 -4.39
N GLU A 139 3.90 10.94 -4.32
CA GLU A 139 4.31 11.81 -5.41
C GLU A 139 4.73 10.98 -6.63
N ILE A 140 5.62 10.01 -6.46
CA ILE A 140 6.05 9.07 -7.51
C ILE A 140 4.85 8.35 -8.15
N VAL A 141 3.91 7.89 -7.33
CA VAL A 141 2.72 7.17 -7.79
C VAL A 141 1.81 8.08 -8.61
N ARG A 142 1.53 9.30 -8.14
CA ARG A 142 0.67 10.27 -8.85
C ARG A 142 1.26 10.69 -10.19
N GLU A 143 2.58 10.84 -10.26
CA GLU A 143 3.30 11.22 -11.49
C GLU A 143 3.59 10.03 -12.42
N SER A 144 3.20 8.82 -12.02
CA SER A 144 3.52 7.60 -12.77
C SER A 144 2.83 7.48 -14.13
N GLY A 145 1.69 8.13 -14.34
CA GLY A 145 0.83 7.93 -15.51
C GLY A 145 0.19 6.54 -15.57
N LEU A 146 0.22 5.79 -14.46
CA LEU A 146 -0.42 4.49 -14.32
C LEU A 146 -1.87 4.64 -13.82
N ASP A 147 -2.61 3.56 -13.82
CA ASP A 147 -3.95 3.47 -13.25
C ASP A 147 -3.82 3.19 -11.74
N TRP A 148 -3.42 4.23 -11.00
CA TRP A 148 -3.07 4.09 -9.59
C TRP A 148 -4.24 4.30 -8.65
N THR A 149 -4.15 3.72 -7.45
CA THR A 149 -4.97 4.03 -6.28
C THR A 149 -4.10 4.01 -5.03
N ILE A 150 -4.27 5.00 -4.16
CA ILE A 150 -3.54 5.10 -2.89
C ILE A 150 -4.53 4.87 -1.74
N VAL A 151 -4.38 3.78 -1.00
CA VAL A 151 -5.19 3.49 0.19
C VAL A 151 -4.55 4.12 1.41
N ARG A 152 -5.27 5.00 2.11
CA ARG A 152 -4.82 5.74 3.30
C ARG A 152 -5.57 5.30 4.56
N PRO A 153 -5.12 4.27 5.26
CA PRO A 153 -5.65 3.90 6.56
C PRO A 153 -5.13 4.83 7.67
N PRO A 154 -5.90 5.03 8.77
CA PRO A 154 -5.41 5.63 10.00
C PRO A 154 -4.56 4.64 10.81
N ARG A 155 -4.65 4.65 12.14
CA ARG A 155 -3.96 3.68 12.98
C ARG A 155 -4.39 2.25 12.63
N LEU A 156 -3.40 1.42 12.30
CA LEU A 156 -3.63 0.00 12.00
C LEU A 156 -3.69 -0.82 13.29
N VAL A 157 -4.75 -1.62 13.42
CA VAL A 157 -4.91 -2.59 14.52
C VAL A 157 -4.95 -4.02 13.96
N ASP A 158 -4.68 -5.00 14.80
CA ASP A 158 -4.91 -6.40 14.48
C ASP A 158 -6.38 -6.73 14.78
N GLY A 159 -7.02 -7.56 13.98
CA GLY A 159 -8.42 -7.94 14.12
C GLY A 159 -8.92 -8.62 12.86
N ALA A 160 -10.05 -9.30 12.97
CA ALA A 160 -10.72 -9.95 11.86
C ALA A 160 -11.18 -8.92 10.82
N ARG A 161 -11.37 -9.36 9.60
CA ARG A 161 -12.06 -8.61 8.55
C ARG A 161 -13.52 -8.41 8.97
N THR A 162 -13.97 -7.18 8.91
CA THR A 162 -15.33 -6.80 9.29
C THR A 162 -16.18 -6.32 8.11
N ASP A 163 -15.56 -5.77 7.08
CA ASP A 163 -16.20 -5.05 5.96
C ASP A 163 -17.12 -3.89 6.43
N ARG A 164 -16.93 -3.42 7.67
CA ARG A 164 -17.76 -2.38 8.31
C ARG A 164 -16.97 -1.10 8.55
N TYR A 165 -16.13 -0.72 7.60
CA TYR A 165 -15.39 0.53 7.64
C TYR A 165 -16.06 1.58 6.73
N ARG A 166 -15.89 2.85 7.10
CA ARG A 166 -16.27 3.98 6.25
C ARG A 166 -15.19 4.23 5.21
N ARG A 167 -15.60 4.66 4.05
CA ARG A 167 -14.73 4.91 2.89
C ARG A 167 -15.00 6.29 2.31
N THR A 168 -13.97 7.05 1.99
CA THR A 168 -14.07 8.35 1.29
C THR A 168 -13.02 8.44 0.19
N LEU A 169 -13.32 9.19 -0.86
CA LEU A 169 -12.37 9.50 -1.93
C LEU A 169 -11.81 10.90 -1.73
N ASP A 170 -10.48 11.02 -1.84
CA ASP A 170 -9.70 12.28 -1.79
C ASP A 170 -9.86 13.09 -0.50
N ARG A 171 -10.52 12.55 0.50
CA ARG A 171 -10.76 13.18 1.81
C ARG A 171 -10.45 12.20 2.93
N HIS A 172 -10.19 12.71 4.13
CA HIS A 172 -10.11 11.87 5.33
C HIS A 172 -11.50 11.45 5.82
N VAL A 173 -11.57 10.26 6.42
CA VAL A 173 -12.78 9.80 7.12
C VAL A 173 -12.90 10.59 8.43
N HIS A 174 -13.89 11.47 8.53
CA HIS A 174 -14.10 12.29 9.73
C HIS A 174 -14.36 11.41 10.96
N GLY A 175 -13.65 11.66 12.07
CA GLY A 175 -13.78 10.89 13.31
C GLY A 175 -13.34 9.42 13.20
N GLY A 176 -12.67 9.03 12.14
CA GLY A 176 -12.11 7.69 11.99
C GLY A 176 -10.70 7.61 12.57
N HIS A 177 -10.47 6.71 13.54
CA HIS A 177 -9.22 6.67 14.28
C HIS A 177 -8.39 5.41 14.04
N GLN A 178 -9.02 4.32 13.63
CA GLN A 178 -8.36 3.05 13.43
C GLN A 178 -9.07 2.20 12.36
N VAL A 179 -8.38 1.15 11.92
CA VAL A 179 -8.95 0.14 11.02
C VAL A 179 -8.13 -1.16 11.17
N SER A 180 -8.77 -2.32 11.02
CA SER A 180 -8.04 -3.58 11.03
C SER A 180 -7.17 -3.74 9.78
N ARG A 181 -6.04 -4.43 9.92
CA ARG A 181 -5.20 -4.77 8.76
C ARG A 181 -5.93 -5.66 7.77
N ALA A 182 -6.85 -6.47 8.26
CA ALA A 182 -7.69 -7.32 7.42
C ALA A 182 -8.68 -6.50 6.59
N ASP A 183 -9.26 -5.43 7.13
CA ASP A 183 -10.11 -4.51 6.37
C ASP A 183 -9.30 -3.67 5.37
N VAL A 184 -8.06 -3.27 5.73
CA VAL A 184 -7.14 -2.62 4.76
C VAL A 184 -6.85 -3.56 3.59
N ALA A 185 -6.56 -4.83 3.86
CA ALA A 185 -6.31 -5.81 2.81
C ALA A 185 -7.54 -6.02 1.92
N ALA A 186 -8.74 -6.06 2.51
CA ALA A 186 -9.98 -6.14 1.76
C ALA A 186 -10.17 -4.94 0.83
N GLU A 187 -9.91 -3.70 1.31
CA GLU A 187 -9.98 -2.50 0.46
C GLU A 187 -8.91 -2.48 -0.62
N VAL A 188 -7.68 -2.91 -0.32
CA VAL A 188 -6.61 -3.04 -1.32
C VAL A 188 -7.02 -3.97 -2.45
N LEU A 189 -7.57 -5.15 -2.14
CA LEU A 189 -8.01 -6.12 -3.14
C LEU A 189 -9.25 -5.63 -3.90
N ARG A 190 -10.19 -4.97 -3.22
CA ARG A 190 -11.30 -4.28 -3.87
C ARG A 190 -10.79 -3.25 -4.88
N ALA A 191 -9.85 -2.39 -4.46
CA ALA A 191 -9.29 -1.36 -5.31
C ALA A 191 -8.61 -1.94 -6.56
N VAL A 192 -8.04 -3.15 -6.52
CA VAL A 192 -7.44 -3.79 -7.71
C VAL A 192 -8.43 -3.88 -8.87
N THR A 193 -9.69 -4.17 -8.59
CA THR A 193 -10.73 -4.38 -9.62
C THR A 193 -11.71 -3.21 -9.78
N ASP A 194 -11.71 -2.28 -8.84
CA ASP A 194 -12.60 -1.11 -8.84
C ASP A 194 -11.99 0.01 -9.70
N HIS A 195 -12.57 0.24 -10.87
CA HIS A 195 -12.10 1.28 -11.80
C HIS A 195 -12.51 2.69 -11.36
N ASP A 196 -13.53 2.84 -10.50
CA ASP A 196 -14.01 4.14 -10.03
C ASP A 196 -13.03 4.82 -9.07
N VAL A 197 -12.03 4.07 -8.57
CA VAL A 197 -11.00 4.61 -7.68
C VAL A 197 -9.64 4.84 -8.36
N VAL A 198 -9.59 4.69 -9.68
CA VAL A 198 -8.37 4.98 -10.46
C VAL A 198 -8.11 6.49 -10.43
N GLY A 199 -6.88 6.87 -10.06
CA GLY A 199 -6.48 8.26 -9.89
C GLY A 199 -6.92 8.89 -8.56
N HIS A 200 -7.43 8.09 -7.62
CA HIS A 200 -7.96 8.58 -6.35
C HIS A 200 -7.19 8.09 -5.11
N LEU A 201 -7.25 8.90 -4.06
CA LEU A 201 -6.94 8.51 -2.69
C LEU A 201 -8.18 7.87 -2.06
N VAL A 202 -8.05 6.69 -1.52
CA VAL A 202 -9.11 6.00 -0.79
C VAL A 202 -8.75 6.01 0.69
N ALA A 203 -9.41 6.85 1.48
CA ALA A 203 -9.29 6.79 2.93
C ALA A 203 -10.35 5.85 3.51
N ILE A 204 -9.93 5.02 4.46
CA ILE A 204 -10.79 4.07 5.17
C ILE A 204 -10.58 4.18 6.67
N ALA A 205 -11.64 4.05 7.46
CA ALA A 205 -11.59 4.01 8.94
C ALA A 205 -12.86 3.41 9.52
N ASP A 206 -12.80 3.02 10.82
CA ASP A 206 -13.95 2.62 11.64
C ASP A 206 -15.01 3.72 11.82
#